data_f2458f7a80663f41bba22866956a1c45
#
_entry.id   f2458f7a80663f41bba22866956a1c45
#
_cell.length_a   1.000
_cell.length_b   1.000
_cell.length_c   1.000
_cell.angle_alpha   90.00
_cell.angle_beta   90.00
_cell.angle_gamma   90.00
#
_symmetry.space_group_name_H-M   'P 1'
#
loop_
_entity.id
_entity.type
_entity.pdbx_description
1 polymer ?
#
loop_
_entity_poly.entity_id
_entity_poly.type
_entity_poly.pdbx_seq_one_letter_code
_entity_poly.pdbx_strand_id
1 'polypeptide(L)'
;MAGSVNKVILIGNLGADPEIRRTQDGRPIANLRIATSESWRDKATGERKEKTEWHRVVIFNEGLCRVAEQYLRKGSKVYIEGQLQTRKWTDQSGVEKYSTEVVLQGFNSNLTMLDGRSGGGGGGFGDEPGGDFGAGGPGGGGGRRVSSGGGGGGGGGGRDMDDEIPF
;
A
#
# COMPACT_ATOMS: atom_id res chain seq x y z
N MET A 1 -17.45 -31.57 12.38
CA MET A 1 -16.12 -31.24 11.90
C MET A 1 -15.84 -29.80 12.27
N ALA A 2 -14.84 -29.57 13.07
CA ALA A 2 -14.39 -28.21 13.34
C ALA A 2 -13.80 -27.63 12.04
N GLY A 3 -14.27 -26.46 11.59
CA GLY A 3 -13.69 -25.75 10.48
C GLY A 3 -12.27 -25.28 10.81
N SER A 4 -11.41 -25.20 9.81
CA SER A 4 -10.09 -24.61 9.93
C SER A 4 -9.94 -23.47 8.94
N VAL A 5 -9.06 -22.51 9.23
CA VAL A 5 -8.74 -21.39 8.37
C VAL A 5 -7.24 -21.38 8.09
N ASN A 6 -6.88 -21.31 6.81
CA ASN A 6 -5.51 -21.08 6.39
C ASN A 6 -5.50 -19.82 5.52
N LYS A 7 -5.17 -18.70 6.13
CA LYS A 7 -5.14 -17.39 5.47
C LYS A 7 -3.93 -16.60 5.95
N VAL A 8 -3.20 -16.04 5.01
CA VAL A 8 -2.07 -15.14 5.25
C VAL A 8 -2.36 -13.81 4.57
N ILE A 9 -2.13 -12.73 5.29
CA ILE A 9 -2.21 -11.37 4.79
C ILE A 9 -0.85 -10.73 4.99
N LEU A 10 -0.29 -10.15 3.93
CA LEU A 10 0.97 -9.42 3.97
C LEU A 10 0.81 -8.06 3.31
N ILE A 11 1.40 -7.05 3.93
CA ILE A 11 1.65 -5.74 3.32
C ILE A 11 3.15 -5.51 3.37
N GLY A 12 3.77 -5.34 2.22
CA GLY A 12 5.22 -5.16 2.16
C GLY A 12 5.68 -4.69 0.78
N ASN A 13 6.98 -4.59 0.64
CA ASN A 13 7.60 -4.13 -0.59
C ASN A 13 8.31 -5.28 -1.32
N LEU A 14 8.25 -5.27 -2.66
CA LEU A 14 8.99 -6.22 -3.46
C LEU A 14 10.49 -5.98 -3.35
N GLY A 15 11.24 -7.02 -3.01
CA GLY A 15 12.70 -6.97 -2.95
C GLY A 15 13.39 -7.15 -4.30
N ALA A 16 12.66 -7.65 -5.28
CA ALA A 16 13.10 -7.84 -6.66
C ALA A 16 11.92 -7.75 -7.60
N ASP A 17 12.20 -7.64 -8.90
CA ASP A 17 11.16 -7.76 -9.92
C ASP A 17 10.49 -9.13 -9.85
N PRO A 18 9.19 -9.24 -10.18
CA PRO A 18 8.49 -10.52 -10.26
C PRO A 18 9.17 -11.48 -11.23
N GLU A 19 9.39 -12.71 -10.80
CA GLU A 19 9.90 -13.75 -11.67
C GLU A 19 8.73 -14.55 -12.26
N ILE A 20 8.52 -14.42 -13.56
CA ILE A 20 7.45 -15.11 -14.26
C ILE A 20 8.02 -16.37 -14.91
N ARG A 21 7.45 -17.50 -14.58
CA ARG A 21 7.72 -18.80 -15.21
C ARG A 21 6.46 -19.34 -15.85
N ARG A 22 6.63 -20.23 -16.81
CA ARG A 22 5.52 -20.95 -17.42
C ARG A 22 5.67 -22.45 -17.15
N THR A 23 4.56 -23.07 -16.79
CA THR A 23 4.49 -24.53 -16.70
C THR A 23 4.53 -25.17 -18.09
N GLN A 24 4.69 -26.48 -18.15
CA GLN A 24 4.63 -27.23 -19.42
C GLN A 24 3.30 -27.03 -20.16
N ASP A 25 2.21 -26.81 -19.41
CA ASP A 25 0.88 -26.52 -19.96
C ASP A 25 0.71 -25.05 -20.39
N GLY A 26 1.78 -24.24 -20.31
CA GLY A 26 1.77 -22.82 -20.71
C GLY A 26 1.16 -21.87 -19.69
N ARG A 27 0.77 -22.32 -18.49
CA ARG A 27 0.20 -21.47 -17.45
C ARG A 27 1.28 -20.62 -16.78
N PRO A 28 1.06 -19.32 -16.62
CA PRO A 28 2.02 -18.47 -15.94
C PRO A 28 2.02 -18.74 -14.44
N ILE A 29 3.20 -18.71 -13.85
CA ILE A 29 3.43 -18.70 -12.40
C ILE A 29 4.31 -17.52 -12.09
N ALA A 30 3.88 -16.66 -11.14
CA ALA A 30 4.69 -15.56 -10.67
C ALA A 30 5.28 -15.85 -9.29
N ASN A 31 6.56 -15.63 -9.13
CA ASN A 31 7.26 -15.70 -7.86
C ASN A 31 7.63 -14.29 -7.41
N LEU A 32 7.21 -13.93 -6.20
CA LEU A 32 7.53 -12.65 -5.59
C LEU A 32 8.33 -12.86 -4.30
N ARG A 33 9.21 -11.91 -4.01
CA ARG A 33 9.88 -11.79 -2.72
C ARG A 33 9.41 -10.50 -2.06
N ILE A 34 8.70 -10.63 -0.94
CA ILE A 34 8.11 -9.50 -0.23
C ILE A 34 8.83 -9.32 1.10
N ALA A 35 9.28 -8.10 1.36
CA ALA A 35 9.86 -7.68 2.61
C ALA A 35 8.81 -7.02 3.49
N THR A 36 8.72 -7.48 4.74
CA THR A 36 7.99 -6.80 5.80
C THR A 36 8.99 -6.32 6.83
N SER A 37 9.00 -5.03 7.13
CA SER A 37 9.94 -4.42 8.07
C SER A 37 9.21 -3.87 9.28
N GLU A 38 9.76 -4.19 10.45
CA GLU A 38 9.33 -3.63 11.72
C GLU A 38 10.46 -2.78 12.29
N SER A 39 10.13 -1.62 12.83
CA SER A 39 11.11 -0.77 13.48
C SER A 39 10.62 -0.39 14.88
N TRP A 40 11.51 -0.52 15.85
CA TRP A 40 11.23 -0.16 17.23
C TRP A 40 12.41 0.55 17.86
N ARG A 41 12.15 1.23 18.96
CA ARG A 41 13.19 1.85 19.76
C ARG A 41 13.56 0.92 20.89
N ASP A 42 14.81 0.58 21.01
CA ASP A 42 15.32 -0.20 22.14
C ASP A 42 15.23 0.63 23.41
N LYS A 43 14.49 0.14 24.39
CA LYS A 43 14.31 0.86 25.66
C LYS A 43 15.58 0.93 26.51
N ALA A 44 16.50 -0.02 26.35
CA ALA A 44 17.75 -0.08 27.10
C ALA A 44 18.82 0.86 26.54
N THR A 45 18.95 0.94 25.21
CA THR A 45 20.00 1.72 24.53
C THR A 45 19.47 3.03 23.93
N GLY A 46 18.16 3.16 23.74
CA GLY A 46 17.54 4.27 23.04
C GLY A 46 17.73 4.26 21.52
N GLU A 47 18.39 3.25 20.99
CA GLU A 47 18.67 3.10 19.56
C GLU A 47 17.44 2.61 18.80
N ARG A 48 17.31 3.06 17.54
CA ARG A 48 16.31 2.54 16.62
C ARG A 48 16.82 1.24 16.02
N LYS A 49 16.05 0.19 16.23
CA LYS A 49 16.29 -1.13 15.64
C LYS A 49 15.27 -1.40 14.55
N GLU A 50 15.68 -2.12 13.54
CA GLU A 50 14.86 -2.55 12.42
C GLU A 50 15.07 -4.04 12.17
N LYS A 51 13.99 -4.75 11.89
CA LYS A 51 14.00 -6.14 11.49
C LYS A 51 13.17 -6.32 10.23
N THR A 52 13.74 -6.96 9.23
CA THR A 52 13.06 -7.26 7.97
C THR A 52 12.92 -8.77 7.82
N GLU A 53 11.70 -9.21 7.56
CA GLU A 53 11.39 -10.59 7.19
C GLU A 53 11.09 -10.70 5.70
N TRP A 54 11.61 -11.75 5.08
CA TRP A 54 11.46 -12.01 3.66
C TRP A 54 10.48 -13.15 3.43
N HIS A 55 9.41 -12.86 2.71
CA HIS A 55 8.36 -13.82 2.39
C HIS A 55 8.44 -14.22 0.92
N ARG A 56 8.37 -15.53 0.69
CA ARG A 56 8.24 -16.08 -0.65
C ARG A 56 6.75 -16.24 -0.97
N VAL A 57 6.33 -15.64 -2.07
CA VAL A 57 4.95 -15.66 -2.54
C VAL A 57 4.91 -16.25 -3.93
N VAL A 58 4.01 -17.21 -4.13
CA VAL A 58 3.82 -17.88 -5.43
C VAL A 58 2.40 -17.66 -5.89
N ILE A 59 2.23 -17.16 -7.10
CA ILE A 59 0.94 -16.85 -7.70
C ILE A 59 0.67 -17.84 -8.82
N PHE A 60 -0.42 -18.60 -8.69
CA PHE A 60 -0.93 -19.51 -9.74
C PHE A 60 -2.15 -18.95 -10.47
N ASN A 61 -2.74 -17.88 -9.97
CA ASN A 61 -3.85 -17.21 -10.63
C ASN A 61 -3.35 -16.42 -11.83
N GLU A 62 -3.81 -16.75 -13.04
CA GLU A 62 -3.36 -16.13 -14.30
C GLU A 62 -3.61 -14.61 -14.34
N GLY A 63 -4.76 -14.16 -13.84
CA GLY A 63 -5.09 -12.74 -13.78
C GLY A 63 -4.10 -11.96 -12.91
N LEU A 64 -3.78 -12.51 -11.74
CA LEU A 64 -2.81 -11.91 -10.82
C LEU A 64 -1.38 -12.01 -11.35
N CYS A 65 -1.04 -13.08 -12.07
CA CYS A 65 0.26 -13.18 -12.75
C CYS A 65 0.46 -12.07 -13.77
N ARG A 66 -0.58 -11.77 -14.57
CA ARG A 66 -0.53 -10.66 -15.54
C ARG A 66 -0.35 -9.31 -14.86
N VAL A 67 -1.07 -9.07 -13.77
CA VAL A 67 -0.91 -7.84 -12.98
C VAL A 67 0.52 -7.74 -12.44
N ALA A 68 1.06 -8.83 -11.90
CA ALA A 68 2.42 -8.87 -11.39
C ALA A 68 3.45 -8.58 -12.50
N GLU A 69 3.31 -9.19 -13.67
CA GLU A 69 4.20 -9.00 -14.80
C GLU A 69 4.20 -7.58 -15.35
N GLN A 70 3.00 -6.99 -15.49
CA GLN A 70 2.83 -5.70 -16.14
C GLN A 70 3.14 -4.51 -15.23
N TYR A 71 2.77 -4.59 -13.96
CA TYR A 71 2.73 -3.43 -13.09
C TYR A 71 3.71 -3.48 -11.91
N LEU A 72 4.08 -4.67 -11.45
CA LEU A 72 4.96 -4.79 -10.30
C LEU A 72 6.43 -4.71 -10.68
N ARG A 73 7.20 -4.00 -9.86
CA ARG A 73 8.65 -3.87 -9.98
C ARG A 73 9.27 -3.95 -8.59
N LYS A 74 10.57 -4.13 -8.53
CA LYS A 74 11.34 -3.99 -7.29
C LYS A 74 10.98 -2.70 -6.57
N GLY A 75 10.66 -2.78 -5.29
CA GLY A 75 10.24 -1.64 -4.47
C GLY A 75 8.74 -1.40 -4.42
N SER A 76 7.95 -1.97 -5.33
CA SER A 76 6.49 -1.83 -5.31
C SER A 76 5.90 -2.30 -3.99
N LYS A 77 5.00 -1.50 -3.43
CA LYS A 77 4.26 -1.85 -2.22
C LYS A 77 2.97 -2.55 -2.57
N VAL A 78 2.77 -3.70 -1.97
CA VAL A 78 1.62 -4.56 -2.28
C VAL A 78 0.94 -5.06 -1.01
N TYR A 79 -0.37 -5.24 -1.12
CA TYR A 79 -1.20 -6.01 -0.22
C TYR A 79 -1.49 -7.34 -0.88
N ILE A 80 -1.27 -8.44 -0.17
CA ILE A 80 -1.61 -9.77 -0.65
C ILE A 80 -2.41 -10.57 0.38
N GLU A 81 -3.32 -11.38 -0.12
CA GLU A 81 -3.98 -12.45 0.62
C GLU A 81 -3.73 -13.77 -0.07
N GLY A 82 -3.36 -14.76 0.70
CA GLY A 82 -3.10 -16.11 0.21
C GLY A 82 -3.20 -17.15 1.31
N GLN A 83 -2.69 -18.32 1.04
CA GLN A 83 -2.64 -19.45 1.97
C GLN A 83 -1.19 -19.85 2.21
N LEU A 84 -0.89 -20.30 3.41
CA LEU A 84 0.41 -20.85 3.74
C LEU A 84 0.49 -22.29 3.23
N GLN A 85 1.51 -22.58 2.47
CA GLN A 85 1.79 -23.92 1.96
C GLN A 85 3.24 -24.31 2.23
N THR A 86 3.44 -25.52 2.72
CA THR A 86 4.77 -26.12 2.86
C THR A 86 4.96 -27.16 1.79
N ARG A 87 6.02 -26.99 0.99
CA ARG A 87 6.41 -27.91 -0.06
C ARG A 87 7.72 -28.60 0.29
N LYS A 88 7.74 -29.89 0.13
CA LYS A 88 8.95 -30.72 0.25
C LYS A 88 9.69 -30.72 -1.09
N TRP A 89 10.98 -30.58 -1.07
CA TRP A 89 11.82 -30.68 -2.24
C TRP A 89 13.17 -31.31 -1.86
N THR A 90 13.84 -31.90 -2.82
CA THR A 90 15.14 -32.53 -2.63
C THR A 90 16.21 -31.67 -3.28
N ASP A 91 17.26 -31.37 -2.54
CA ASP A 91 18.38 -30.61 -3.08
C ASP A 91 19.29 -31.49 -3.95
N GLN A 92 20.31 -30.88 -4.56
CA GLN A 92 21.26 -31.59 -5.44
C GLN A 92 22.08 -32.65 -4.71
N SER A 93 22.17 -32.59 -3.39
CA SER A 93 22.88 -33.58 -2.57
C SER A 93 21.97 -34.73 -2.10
N GLY A 94 20.70 -34.75 -2.51
CA GLY A 94 19.72 -35.76 -2.13
C GLY A 94 19.08 -35.52 -0.76
N VAL A 95 19.30 -34.37 -0.14
CA VAL A 95 18.71 -34.03 1.16
C VAL A 95 17.31 -33.45 0.97
N GLU A 96 16.34 -33.99 1.70
CA GLU A 96 14.99 -33.46 1.73
C GLU A 96 14.92 -32.13 2.49
N LYS A 97 14.35 -31.13 1.87
CA LYS A 97 14.14 -29.80 2.42
C LYS A 97 12.68 -29.39 2.32
N TYR A 98 12.28 -28.54 3.21
CA TYR A 98 10.93 -27.97 3.25
C TYR A 98 11.01 -26.48 2.95
N SER A 99 10.13 -25.99 2.13
CA SER A 99 9.98 -24.58 1.80
C SER A 99 8.55 -24.17 2.12
N THR A 100 8.39 -23.18 2.99
CA THR A 100 7.09 -22.62 3.33
C THR A 100 6.90 -21.34 2.52
N GLU A 101 5.79 -21.30 1.80
CA GLU A 101 5.48 -20.24 0.83
C GLU A 101 4.04 -19.76 1.04
N VAL A 102 3.78 -18.51 0.71
CA VAL A 102 2.42 -17.99 0.60
C VAL A 102 1.93 -18.19 -0.82
N VAL A 103 0.85 -18.92 -0.98
CA VAL A 103 0.32 -19.29 -2.29
C VAL A 103 -0.96 -18.53 -2.59
N LEU A 104 -1.01 -17.88 -3.73
CA LEU A 104 -2.16 -17.20 -4.28
C LEU A 104 -2.76 -18.05 -5.40
N GLN A 105 -3.83 -18.79 -5.07
CA GLN A 105 -4.55 -19.61 -6.04
C GLN A 105 -6.06 -19.58 -5.76
N GLY A 106 -6.85 -19.77 -6.80
CA GLY A 106 -8.31 -19.82 -6.69
C GLY A 106 -8.95 -18.50 -6.28
N PHE A 107 -10.13 -18.59 -5.69
CA PHE A 107 -10.95 -17.43 -5.36
C PHE A 107 -10.56 -16.72 -4.05
N ASN A 108 -9.80 -17.39 -3.19
CA ASN A 108 -9.39 -16.86 -1.88
C ASN A 108 -8.04 -16.13 -1.93
N SER A 109 -7.66 -15.63 -3.08
CA SER A 109 -6.42 -14.91 -3.28
C SER A 109 -6.67 -13.49 -3.76
N ASN A 110 -5.91 -12.55 -3.23
CA ASN A 110 -5.98 -11.15 -3.64
C ASN A 110 -4.57 -10.54 -3.71
N LEU A 111 -4.41 -9.63 -4.66
CA LEU A 111 -3.22 -8.81 -4.81
C LEU A 111 -3.65 -7.40 -5.18
N THR A 112 -3.29 -6.43 -4.36
CA THR A 112 -3.59 -5.01 -4.58
C THR A 112 -2.30 -4.21 -4.49
N MET A 113 -2.06 -3.37 -5.49
CA MET A 113 -0.95 -2.42 -5.46
C MET A 113 -1.31 -1.25 -4.53
N LEU A 114 -0.43 -0.95 -3.59
CA LEU A 114 -0.60 0.16 -2.64
C LEU A 114 0.27 1.36 -2.97
N ASP A 115 1.17 1.24 -3.94
CA ASP A 115 1.87 2.39 -4.47
C ASP A 115 0.84 3.30 -5.14
N GLY A 116 0.61 4.46 -4.56
CA GLY A 116 -0.06 5.54 -5.25
C GLY A 116 0.69 5.77 -6.58
N ARG A 117 -0.02 6.00 -7.66
CA ARG A 117 0.53 6.44 -8.92
C ARG A 117 1.41 7.69 -8.71
N SER A 118 2.62 7.51 -8.24
CA SER A 118 3.66 8.53 -8.38
C SER A 118 4.31 8.33 -9.74
N GLY A 119 3.53 8.55 -10.73
CA GLY A 119 3.93 8.50 -12.14
C GLY A 119 3.31 9.66 -12.85
N GLY A 120 4.03 10.80 -12.87
CA GLY A 120 4.00 11.79 -13.89
C GLY A 120 2.61 12.24 -14.36
N GLY A 121 2.27 13.41 -14.05
CA GLY A 121 1.15 14.11 -14.61
C GLY A 121 0.73 15.19 -13.64
N GLY A 122 1.50 16.25 -13.57
CA GLY A 122 0.98 17.56 -13.26
C GLY A 122 -0.14 17.87 -14.24
N GLY A 123 -1.31 17.33 -13.99
CA GLY A 123 -2.55 17.83 -14.53
C GLY A 123 -2.86 19.06 -13.73
N GLY A 124 -2.31 20.19 -14.13
CA GLY A 124 -2.82 21.48 -13.73
C GLY A 124 -4.31 21.43 -14.01
N PHE A 125 -5.08 21.74 -13.02
CA PHE A 125 -6.42 22.23 -13.25
C PHE A 125 -6.23 23.44 -14.13
N GLY A 126 -6.45 23.24 -15.44
CA GLY A 126 -6.51 24.32 -16.40
C GLY A 126 -7.57 25.28 -15.92
N ASP A 127 -7.11 26.45 -15.57
CA ASP A 127 -7.86 27.67 -15.62
C ASP A 127 -8.65 27.64 -16.93
N GLU A 128 -9.94 27.43 -16.86
CA GLU A 128 -10.80 27.78 -17.98
C GLU A 128 -10.73 29.30 -18.14
N PRO A 129 -10.32 29.79 -19.31
CA PRO A 129 -10.48 31.20 -19.60
C PRO A 129 -11.97 31.45 -19.75
N GLY A 130 -12.53 32.07 -18.74
CA GLY A 130 -13.88 32.57 -18.75
C GLY A 130 -14.10 33.43 -19.98
N GLY A 131 -15.08 33.00 -20.78
CA GLY A 131 -15.58 33.72 -21.93
C GLY A 131 -16.00 35.14 -21.52
N ASP A 132 -15.40 36.06 -22.23
CA ASP A 132 -15.77 37.41 -22.37
C ASP A 132 -17.22 37.55 -22.83
N PHE A 133 -18.08 38.09 -22.00
CA PHE A 133 -19.28 38.76 -22.46
C PHE A 133 -19.25 40.20 -21.95
N GLY A 134 -18.78 41.07 -22.88
CA GLY A 134 -18.93 42.49 -22.74
C GLY A 134 -20.37 42.91 -22.71
N ALA A 135 -20.63 43.93 -22.00
CA ALA A 135 -21.35 45.12 -22.42
C ALA A 135 -21.76 46.02 -21.23
N GLY A 136 -21.21 47.15 -21.22
CA GLY A 136 -21.93 48.40 -21.16
C GLY A 136 -22.43 48.90 -19.82
N GLY A 137 -21.84 50.03 -19.41
CA GLY A 137 -22.62 51.07 -18.78
C GLY A 137 -22.06 51.62 -17.44
N PRO A 138 -21.88 52.93 -17.41
CA PRO A 138 -21.17 53.59 -16.31
C PRO A 138 -22.08 54.19 -15.27
N GLY A 139 -21.58 54.39 -14.08
CA GLY A 139 -22.28 55.22 -13.10
C GLY A 139 -21.90 54.89 -11.68
N GLY A 140 -21.02 55.66 -11.09
CA GLY A 140 -21.37 56.72 -10.16
C GLY A 140 -21.28 56.33 -8.70
N GLY A 141 -20.32 56.88 -7.97
CA GLY A 141 -20.61 57.54 -6.73
C GLY A 141 -20.38 56.82 -5.41
N GLY A 142 -19.37 57.28 -4.71
CA GLY A 142 -19.55 57.67 -3.31
C GLY A 142 -19.37 56.61 -2.21
N GLY A 143 -18.23 56.57 -1.59
CA GLY A 143 -18.02 57.22 -0.30
C GLY A 143 -18.49 56.40 0.89
N ARG A 144 -17.57 56.01 1.71
CA ARG A 144 -17.41 56.28 3.14
C ARG A 144 -16.77 55.15 3.92
N ARG A 145 -15.70 55.53 4.51
CA ARG A 145 -15.07 54.90 5.64
C ARG A 145 -16.07 54.80 6.81
N VAL A 146 -15.98 53.76 7.59
CA VAL A 146 -15.97 53.87 9.06
C VAL A 146 -15.27 52.67 9.67
N SER A 147 -14.45 53.00 10.55
CA SER A 147 -13.60 52.30 11.48
C SER A 147 -14.36 51.69 12.66
N SER A 148 -13.58 50.97 13.41
CA SER A 148 -13.75 50.57 14.84
C SER A 148 -14.61 49.32 15.03
N GLY A 149 -14.25 48.40 15.84
CA GLY A 149 -13.43 48.31 17.00
C GLY A 149 -13.94 47.16 17.82
N GLY A 150 -13.05 46.52 18.51
CA GLY A 150 -13.34 45.99 19.83
C GLY A 150 -13.84 44.57 19.97
N GLY A 151 -13.00 43.74 20.49
CA GLY A 151 -13.18 43.28 21.86
C GLY A 151 -13.66 41.85 22.02
N GLY A 152 -12.80 41.05 22.61
CA GLY A 152 -13.16 40.27 23.79
C GLY A 152 -13.53 38.83 23.57
N GLY A 153 -12.64 37.93 23.96
CA GLY A 153 -12.87 37.16 25.16
C GLY A 153 -13.32 35.75 25.00
N GLY A 154 -12.47 34.86 25.43
CA GLY A 154 -12.91 33.85 26.37
C GLY A 154 -13.13 32.42 25.89
N GLY A 155 -12.25 31.55 26.37
CA GLY A 155 -12.66 30.35 27.10
C GLY A 155 -12.73 29.07 26.29
N GLY A 156 -11.74 28.23 26.41
CA GLY A 156 -11.80 27.16 27.39
C GLY A 156 -12.45 25.90 26.83
N GLY A 157 -11.74 24.83 26.79
CA GLY A 157 -12.29 23.52 26.62
C GLY A 157 -11.31 22.52 26.02
N GLY A 158 -10.26 22.25 26.73
CA GLY A 158 -9.50 21.01 26.55
C GLY A 158 -10.38 19.83 26.84
N ARG A 159 -10.40 18.91 25.94
CA ARG A 159 -10.80 17.53 26.22
C ARG A 159 -9.60 16.68 25.85
N ASP A 160 -8.81 16.41 26.88
CA ASP A 160 -7.92 15.29 26.96
C ASP A 160 -8.79 14.04 26.85
N MET A 161 -8.67 13.33 25.74
CA MET A 161 -9.10 11.95 25.65
C MET A 161 -7.85 11.10 25.89
N ASP A 162 -7.64 10.75 27.13
CA ASP A 162 -6.81 9.63 27.52
C ASP A 162 -7.50 8.34 27.07
N ASP A 163 -7.11 7.83 25.91
CA ASP A 163 -7.38 6.47 25.52
C ASP A 163 -6.24 5.59 26.04
N GLU A 164 -6.31 5.27 27.33
CA GLU A 164 -5.59 4.14 27.88
C GLU A 164 -6.27 2.85 27.40
N ILE A 165 -5.61 2.13 26.51
CA ILE A 165 -5.96 0.76 26.17
C ILE A 165 -5.22 -0.15 27.14
N PRO A 166 -5.88 -0.85 28.08
CA PRO A 166 -5.23 -1.83 28.92
C PRO A 166 -4.97 -3.12 28.14
N PHE A 167 -3.74 -3.60 28.21
CA PHE A 167 -3.35 -4.94 27.78
C PHE A 167 -3.67 -5.97 28.84
#